data_c0a34a4072ed5d3589256954db11c37b
#
_entry.id   c0a34a4072ed5d3589256954db11c37b
#
_cell.length_a   1.000
_cell.length_b   1.000
_cell.length_c   1.000
_cell.angle_alpha   90.00
_cell.angle_beta   90.00
_cell.angle_gamma   90.00
#
_symmetry.space_group_name_H-M   'P 1'
#
loop_
_entity.id
_entity.type
_entity.pdbx_description
1 polymer ?
#
loop_
_entity_poly.entity_id
_entity_poly.type
_entity_poly.pdbx_seq_one_letter_code
_entity_poly.pdbx_strand_id
1 'polypeptide(L)'
;MTRPRSSDPSRARVPRLVIAAAAAAASASCAAPLAVPPAAVVEQARVVPSYSARLGVSLRGPDLRARTRVLLAFQRPDGLRIEIPGPTGARLVAVARGDQLWAVFPGERAIYSGAARAEDLESLLGVALSPAEVMDLLTGVRSPRVREYRVRWGASLPRQIDATLPDGARLKATVEDAQAPATTLGESAFTEPAHAGYRSVDADQARALWSAR
;
A
#
# COMPACT_ATOMS: atom_id res chain seq x y z
N MET A 1 80.92 35.03 -1.29
CA MET A 1 80.82 35.31 -2.71
C MET A 1 79.33 35.22 -3.10
N THR A 2 78.87 36.37 -3.41
CA THR A 2 77.74 36.84 -4.25
C THR A 2 76.44 36.05 -4.34
N ARG A 3 75.37 36.56 -3.66
CA ARG A 3 73.95 36.38 -4.02
C ARG A 3 73.59 37.25 -5.21
N PRO A 4 72.66 36.87 -6.06
CA PRO A 4 71.78 37.86 -6.63
C PRO A 4 70.29 37.62 -6.20
N ARG A 5 69.68 38.75 -6.01
CA ARG A 5 68.20 38.98 -5.89
C ARG A 5 67.49 38.61 -7.19
N SER A 6 66.29 38.08 -7.10
CA SER A 6 65.33 38.13 -8.20
C SER A 6 63.94 38.30 -7.64
N SER A 7 63.41 39.43 -7.77
CA SER A 7 62.22 40.00 -8.33
C SER A 7 60.93 39.14 -8.26
N ASP A 8 59.98 39.66 -7.48
CA ASP A 8 58.57 39.41 -7.42
C ASP A 8 57.85 39.83 -8.73
N PRO A 9 56.96 39.04 -9.23
CA PRO A 9 55.93 39.58 -10.08
C PRO A 9 54.44 39.28 -9.58
N SER A 10 53.75 40.37 -9.47
CA SER A 10 52.41 40.57 -9.90
C SER A 10 51.32 39.63 -9.31
N ARG A 11 50.75 40.06 -8.22
CA ARG A 11 49.40 39.66 -7.82
C ARG A 11 48.36 40.17 -8.83
N ALA A 12 47.93 39.32 -9.72
CA ALA A 12 46.74 39.55 -10.52
C ALA A 12 45.51 39.47 -9.62
N ARG A 13 44.86 40.60 -9.43
CA ARG A 13 43.53 40.71 -8.80
C ARG A 13 42.49 40.10 -9.76
N VAL A 14 41.96 38.95 -9.41
CA VAL A 14 40.75 38.40 -10.04
C VAL A 14 39.54 39.12 -9.47
N PRO A 15 38.63 39.70 -10.28
CA PRO A 15 37.47 40.42 -9.78
C PRO A 15 36.45 39.45 -9.17
N ARG A 16 36.15 39.66 -7.87
CA ARG A 16 35.06 39.01 -7.14
C ARG A 16 33.76 39.65 -7.55
N LEU A 17 33.15 39.27 -8.63
CA LEU A 17 31.82 39.77 -8.96
C LEU A 17 31.17 38.95 -10.05
N VAL A 18 30.79 37.72 -9.79
CA VAL A 18 29.72 36.94 -10.50
C VAL A 18 29.42 35.65 -9.73
N ILE A 19 29.03 35.69 -8.46
CA ILE A 19 28.40 34.56 -7.75
C ILE A 19 27.32 35.12 -6.81
N ALA A 20 26.32 35.76 -7.34
CA ALA A 20 25.17 36.18 -6.56
C ALA A 20 23.81 36.06 -7.29
N ALA A 21 23.77 35.34 -8.42
CA ALA A 21 22.52 35.25 -9.18
C ALA A 21 21.98 33.83 -9.41
N ALA A 22 22.57 32.80 -8.78
CA ALA A 22 22.16 31.40 -9.02
C ALA A 22 21.45 30.73 -7.84
N ALA A 23 21.18 31.45 -6.72
CA ALA A 23 20.61 30.85 -5.51
C ALA A 23 19.11 31.09 -5.33
N ALA A 24 18.40 31.73 -6.24
CA ALA A 24 16.98 32.08 -6.08
C ALA A 24 16.01 31.21 -6.89
N ALA A 25 16.47 30.20 -7.62
CA ALA A 25 15.61 29.36 -8.48
C ALA A 25 15.25 27.97 -7.88
N ALA A 26 15.65 27.66 -6.65
CA ALA A 26 15.51 26.31 -6.09
C ALA A 26 14.36 26.15 -5.06
N SER A 27 13.50 27.13 -4.84
CA SER A 27 12.45 27.07 -3.80
C SER A 27 11.02 27.10 -4.32
N ALA A 28 10.78 27.01 -5.62
CA ALA A 28 9.44 26.81 -6.16
C ALA A 28 9.17 25.33 -6.46
N SER A 29 9.44 24.45 -5.47
CA SER A 29 8.81 23.13 -5.45
C SER A 29 7.35 23.31 -5.01
N CYS A 30 6.59 24.06 -5.79
CA CYS A 30 5.14 24.05 -5.72
C CYS A 30 4.71 22.61 -5.91
N ALA A 31 4.11 22.00 -4.87
CA ALA A 31 3.42 20.73 -4.99
C ALA A 31 2.49 20.87 -6.22
N ALA A 32 2.84 20.17 -7.29
CA ALA A 32 2.02 20.18 -8.50
C ALA A 32 0.59 19.83 -8.06
N PRO A 33 -0.42 20.59 -8.51
CA PRO A 33 -1.80 20.25 -8.18
C PRO A 33 -2.01 18.82 -8.63
N LEU A 34 -2.64 18.01 -7.74
CA LEU A 34 -2.93 16.60 -8.02
C LEU A 34 -3.73 16.54 -9.31
N ALA A 35 -3.09 16.14 -10.39
CA ALA A 35 -3.74 16.02 -11.66
C ALA A 35 -4.85 14.98 -11.49
N VAL A 36 -6.10 15.40 -11.70
CA VAL A 36 -7.22 14.46 -11.84
C VAL A 36 -6.92 13.68 -13.11
N PRO A 37 -6.82 12.35 -13.04
CA PRO A 37 -6.51 11.56 -14.21
C PRO A 37 -7.63 11.72 -15.24
N PRO A 38 -7.33 11.61 -16.54
CA PRO A 38 -8.37 11.57 -17.57
C PRO A 38 -9.40 10.48 -17.25
N ALA A 39 -10.67 10.72 -17.53
CA ALA A 39 -11.76 9.77 -17.27
C ALA A 39 -11.45 8.36 -17.83
N ALA A 40 -10.82 8.28 -19.01
CA ALA A 40 -10.39 7.02 -19.60
C ALA A 40 -9.43 6.20 -18.72
N VAL A 41 -8.52 6.85 -17.97
CA VAL A 41 -7.60 6.17 -17.05
C VAL A 41 -8.37 5.59 -15.86
N VAL A 42 -9.35 6.31 -15.34
CA VAL A 42 -10.21 5.83 -14.24
C VAL A 42 -11.04 4.64 -14.71
N GLU A 43 -11.63 4.70 -15.90
CA GLU A 43 -12.40 3.58 -16.45
C GLU A 43 -11.54 2.35 -16.73
N GLN A 44 -10.34 2.53 -17.26
CA GLN A 44 -9.39 1.42 -17.43
C GLN A 44 -8.99 0.77 -16.09
N ALA A 45 -8.76 1.57 -15.06
CA ALA A 45 -8.44 1.05 -13.73
C ALA A 45 -9.60 0.23 -13.13
N ARG A 46 -10.86 0.64 -13.37
CA ARG A 46 -12.06 -0.07 -12.89
C ARG A 46 -12.19 -1.50 -13.41
N VAL A 47 -11.80 -1.72 -14.65
CA VAL A 47 -11.95 -3.03 -15.34
C VAL A 47 -10.70 -3.88 -15.29
N VAL A 48 -9.69 -3.50 -14.51
CA VAL A 48 -8.47 -4.28 -14.32
C VAL A 48 -8.81 -5.68 -13.82
N PRO A 49 -8.48 -6.75 -14.58
CA PRO A 49 -8.87 -8.11 -14.22
C PRO A 49 -8.03 -8.69 -13.08
N SER A 50 -6.78 -8.28 -12.99
CA SER A 50 -5.86 -8.74 -11.96
C SER A 50 -4.89 -7.62 -11.55
N TYR A 51 -4.46 -7.65 -10.30
CA TYR A 51 -3.64 -6.62 -9.69
C TYR A 51 -2.72 -7.25 -8.64
N SER A 52 -1.52 -6.76 -8.53
CA SER A 52 -0.64 -7.05 -7.41
C SER A 52 0.08 -5.79 -6.97
N ALA A 53 0.25 -5.62 -5.66
CA ALA A 53 0.91 -4.44 -5.12
C ALA A 53 1.60 -4.71 -3.78
N ARG A 54 2.60 -3.89 -3.52
CA ARG A 54 3.14 -3.66 -2.19
C ARG A 54 2.60 -2.34 -1.66
N LEU A 55 2.00 -2.39 -0.49
CA LEU A 55 1.32 -1.26 0.12
C LEU A 55 1.90 -0.95 1.50
N GLY A 56 2.08 0.33 1.81
CA GLY A 56 2.16 0.80 3.18
C GLY A 56 0.75 1.15 3.67
N VAL A 57 0.24 0.41 4.65
CA VAL A 57 -1.12 0.57 5.17
C VAL A 57 -1.09 1.14 6.58
N SER A 58 -1.93 2.13 6.85
CA SER A 58 -2.22 2.63 8.19
C SER A 58 -3.73 2.59 8.41
N LEU A 59 -4.15 1.87 9.43
CA LEU A 59 -5.54 1.77 9.87
C LEU A 59 -5.66 2.37 11.27
N ARG A 60 -6.65 3.24 11.47
CA ARG A 60 -6.93 3.90 12.75
C ARG A 60 -8.42 3.85 13.02
N GLY A 61 -8.83 2.96 13.87
CA GLY A 61 -10.19 2.81 14.40
C GLY A 61 -10.24 3.06 15.90
N PRO A 62 -11.42 2.94 16.52
CA PRO A 62 -11.59 3.02 17.96
C PRO A 62 -10.72 2.03 18.73
N ASP A 63 -10.74 0.77 18.29
CA ASP A 63 -10.12 -0.37 18.96
C ASP A 63 -8.87 -0.91 18.25
N LEU A 64 -8.52 -0.33 17.10
CA LEU A 64 -7.41 -0.82 16.30
C LEU A 64 -6.57 0.32 15.74
N ARG A 65 -5.27 0.25 16.02
CA ARG A 65 -4.26 1.10 15.37
C ARG A 65 -3.18 0.20 14.80
N ALA A 66 -3.12 0.11 13.49
CA ALA A 66 -2.12 -0.68 12.80
C ALA A 66 -1.39 0.16 11.75
N ARG A 67 -0.09 -0.05 11.64
CA ARG A 67 0.72 0.46 10.53
C ARG A 67 1.64 -0.67 10.09
N THR A 68 1.45 -1.13 8.86
CA THR A 68 2.19 -2.28 8.36
C THR A 68 2.40 -2.18 6.86
N ARG A 69 3.34 -2.97 6.34
CA ARG A 69 3.41 -3.28 4.91
C ARG A 69 2.49 -4.44 4.61
N VAL A 70 1.90 -4.41 3.44
CA VAL A 70 0.99 -5.44 2.95
C VAL A 70 1.38 -5.78 1.52
N LEU A 71 1.51 -7.05 1.22
CA LEU A 71 1.48 -7.55 -0.14
C LEU A 71 0.04 -7.91 -0.45
N LEU A 72 -0.49 -7.35 -1.50
CA LEU A 72 -1.87 -7.56 -1.88
C LEU A 72 -1.93 -7.97 -3.34
N ALA A 73 -2.80 -8.93 -3.62
CA ALA A 73 -3.11 -9.35 -4.96
C ALA A 73 -4.61 -9.59 -5.09
N PHE A 74 -5.16 -9.33 -6.27
CA PHE A 74 -6.51 -9.75 -6.58
C PHE A 74 -6.64 -10.26 -8.02
N GLN A 75 -7.65 -11.08 -8.22
CA GLN A 75 -8.16 -11.53 -9.51
C GLN A 75 -9.67 -11.44 -9.49
N ARG A 76 -10.22 -10.57 -10.32
CA ARG A 76 -11.67 -10.43 -10.42
C ARG A 76 -12.30 -11.70 -10.98
N PRO A 77 -13.54 -12.03 -10.56
CA PRO A 77 -14.41 -11.18 -9.75
C PRO A 77 -14.21 -11.31 -8.23
N ASP A 78 -13.59 -12.40 -7.73
CA ASP A 78 -13.75 -12.85 -6.34
C ASP A 78 -12.46 -13.30 -5.63
N GLY A 79 -11.32 -13.28 -6.33
CA GLY A 79 -10.03 -13.66 -5.75
C GLY A 79 -9.33 -12.47 -5.09
N LEU A 80 -9.10 -12.51 -3.77
CA LEU A 80 -8.31 -11.54 -3.02
C LEU A 80 -7.31 -12.24 -2.13
N ARG A 81 -6.05 -11.83 -2.17
CA ARG A 81 -4.99 -12.27 -1.28
C ARG A 81 -4.34 -11.08 -0.59
N ILE A 82 -4.23 -11.17 0.72
CA ILE A 82 -3.55 -10.18 1.56
C ILE A 82 -2.48 -10.92 2.36
N GLU A 83 -1.25 -10.42 2.30
CA GLU A 83 -0.15 -10.98 3.07
C GLU A 83 0.54 -9.87 3.88
N ILE A 84 0.65 -10.09 5.18
CA ILE A 84 1.39 -9.21 6.08
C ILE A 84 2.74 -9.88 6.36
N PRO A 85 3.84 -9.30 5.86
CA PRO A 85 5.17 -9.85 6.10
C PRO A 85 5.56 -9.74 7.58
N GLY A 86 6.30 -10.73 8.03
CA GLY A 86 6.95 -10.76 9.33
C GLY A 86 8.48 -10.93 9.19
N PRO A 87 9.22 -11.01 10.30
CA PRO A 87 10.69 -11.11 10.26
C PRO A 87 11.21 -12.40 9.60
N THR A 88 10.47 -13.50 9.71
CA THR A 88 10.88 -14.84 9.24
C THR A 88 9.92 -15.43 8.20
N GLY A 89 9.17 -14.58 7.49
CA GLY A 89 8.18 -15.00 6.51
C GLY A 89 6.88 -14.23 6.66
N ALA A 90 5.77 -14.78 6.17
CA ALA A 90 4.45 -14.16 6.35
C ALA A 90 4.00 -14.32 7.80
N ARG A 91 3.55 -13.22 8.41
CA ARG A 91 2.88 -13.22 9.71
C ARG A 91 1.42 -13.62 9.56
N LEU A 92 0.79 -13.16 8.48
CA LEU A 92 -0.58 -13.46 8.12
C LEU A 92 -0.66 -13.62 6.61
N VAL A 93 -1.37 -14.65 6.17
CA VAL A 93 -1.82 -14.82 4.79
C VAL A 93 -3.34 -14.97 4.81
N ALA A 94 -4.07 -13.98 4.36
CA ALA A 94 -5.51 -14.04 4.17
C ALA A 94 -5.84 -14.21 2.68
N VAL A 95 -6.72 -15.14 2.38
CA VAL A 95 -7.18 -15.42 1.02
C VAL A 95 -8.70 -15.48 1.04
N ALA A 96 -9.34 -14.71 0.16
CA ALA A 96 -10.75 -14.83 -0.15
C ALA A 96 -10.93 -15.36 -1.57
N ARG A 97 -11.87 -16.29 -1.75
CA ARG A 97 -12.28 -16.83 -3.06
C ARG A 97 -13.75 -17.19 -3.00
N GLY A 98 -14.55 -16.61 -3.89
CA GLY A 98 -16.01 -16.76 -3.82
C GLY A 98 -16.55 -16.23 -2.48
N ASP A 99 -17.24 -17.08 -1.76
CA ASP A 99 -17.80 -16.81 -0.44
C ASP A 99 -16.93 -17.29 0.74
N GLN A 100 -15.74 -17.83 0.45
CA GLN A 100 -14.82 -18.37 1.46
C GLN A 100 -13.68 -17.40 1.78
N LEU A 101 -13.34 -17.35 3.06
CA LEU A 101 -12.20 -16.59 3.59
C LEU A 101 -11.36 -17.51 4.48
N TRP A 102 -10.07 -17.58 4.20
CA TRP A 102 -9.08 -18.23 5.04
C TRP A 102 -8.04 -17.22 5.52
N ALA A 103 -7.61 -17.36 6.75
CA ALA A 103 -6.49 -16.59 7.29
C ALA A 103 -5.55 -17.50 8.04
N VAL A 104 -4.34 -17.62 7.54
CA VAL A 104 -3.28 -18.48 8.08
C VAL A 104 -2.26 -17.64 8.82
N PHE A 105 -1.89 -18.09 10.01
CA PHE A 105 -0.87 -17.52 10.88
C PHE A 105 0.29 -18.52 11.01
N PRO A 106 1.29 -18.47 10.12
CA PRO A 106 2.31 -19.50 10.06
C PRO A 106 3.13 -19.63 11.35
N GLY A 107 3.44 -18.50 11.99
CA GLY A 107 4.21 -18.48 13.24
C GLY A 107 3.50 -19.14 14.40
N GLU A 108 2.19 -19.05 14.47
CA GLU A 108 1.33 -19.60 15.53
C GLU A 108 0.70 -20.95 15.15
N ARG A 109 0.97 -21.44 13.94
CA ARG A 109 0.36 -22.66 13.36
C ARG A 109 -1.18 -22.65 13.54
N ALA A 110 -1.80 -21.52 13.20
CA ALA A 110 -3.24 -21.32 13.36
C ALA A 110 -3.88 -20.95 12.03
N ILE A 111 -5.13 -21.36 11.85
CA ILE A 111 -5.97 -21.02 10.71
C ILE A 111 -7.35 -20.60 11.16
N TYR A 112 -7.84 -19.49 10.59
CA TYR A 112 -9.24 -19.09 10.60
C TYR A 112 -9.87 -19.44 9.25
N SER A 113 -11.10 -19.93 9.29
CA SER A 113 -11.93 -20.14 8.09
C SER A 113 -13.32 -19.56 8.36
N GLY A 114 -13.83 -18.76 7.41
CA GLY A 114 -15.11 -18.07 7.53
C GLY A 114 -15.65 -17.63 6.17
N ALA A 115 -16.66 -16.78 6.20
CA ALA A 115 -17.25 -16.23 4.98
C ALA A 115 -16.47 -15.00 4.50
N ALA A 116 -16.39 -14.80 3.19
CA ALA A 116 -15.74 -13.64 2.56
C ALA A 116 -16.67 -12.41 2.56
N ARG A 117 -17.14 -12.01 3.74
CA ARG A 117 -18.04 -10.87 3.94
C ARG A 117 -17.34 -9.70 4.59
N ALA A 118 -17.98 -8.52 4.56
CA ALA A 118 -17.42 -7.33 5.17
C ALA A 118 -17.27 -7.47 6.69
N GLU A 119 -18.20 -8.14 7.36
CA GLU A 119 -18.21 -8.39 8.79
C GLU A 119 -17.05 -9.31 9.21
N ASP A 120 -16.75 -10.33 8.39
CA ASP A 120 -15.64 -11.25 8.65
C ASP A 120 -14.28 -10.55 8.44
N LEU A 121 -14.16 -9.74 7.39
CA LEU A 121 -12.95 -8.93 7.18
C LEU A 121 -12.78 -7.86 8.27
N GLU A 122 -13.88 -7.27 8.76
CA GLU A 122 -13.85 -6.34 9.88
C GLU A 122 -13.38 -7.03 11.16
N SER A 123 -13.98 -8.17 11.50
CA SER A 123 -13.60 -8.94 12.68
C SER A 123 -12.15 -9.39 12.61
N LEU A 124 -11.69 -9.86 11.46
CA LEU A 124 -10.33 -10.37 11.26
C LEU A 124 -9.28 -9.26 11.11
N LEU A 125 -9.52 -8.31 10.20
CA LEU A 125 -8.51 -7.32 9.76
C LEU A 125 -8.82 -5.90 10.22
N GLY A 126 -9.98 -5.65 10.81
CA GLY A 126 -10.47 -4.30 11.12
C GLY A 126 -10.86 -3.51 9.87
N VAL A 127 -11.21 -4.18 8.78
CA VAL A 127 -11.59 -3.57 7.51
C VAL A 127 -13.03 -3.94 7.19
N ALA A 128 -13.97 -3.03 7.47
CA ALA A 128 -15.41 -3.22 7.28
C ALA A 128 -15.84 -3.15 5.79
N LEU A 129 -15.14 -3.88 4.92
CA LEU A 129 -15.36 -3.94 3.47
C LEU A 129 -15.32 -5.38 2.99
N SER A 130 -16.15 -5.71 2.02
CA SER A 130 -16.07 -6.98 1.31
C SER A 130 -14.82 -7.07 0.42
N PRO A 131 -14.38 -8.27 0.00
CA PRO A 131 -13.27 -8.41 -0.95
C PRO A 131 -13.45 -7.59 -2.23
N ALA A 132 -14.66 -7.57 -2.80
CA ALA A 132 -14.97 -6.79 -4.00
C ALA A 132 -14.81 -5.28 -3.76
N GLU A 133 -15.26 -4.76 -2.61
CA GLU A 133 -15.08 -3.36 -2.24
C GLU A 133 -13.61 -3.00 -2.03
N VAL A 134 -12.80 -3.92 -1.48
CA VAL A 134 -11.34 -3.73 -1.37
C VAL A 134 -10.70 -3.62 -2.76
N MET A 135 -11.06 -4.51 -3.70
CA MET A 135 -10.57 -4.44 -5.09
C MET A 135 -10.95 -3.13 -5.76
N ASP A 136 -12.19 -2.67 -5.55
CA ASP A 136 -12.68 -1.41 -6.09
C ASP A 136 -11.90 -0.21 -5.55
N LEU A 137 -11.69 -0.12 -4.24
CA LEU A 137 -10.90 0.95 -3.65
C LEU A 137 -9.49 1.02 -4.22
N LEU A 138 -8.85 -0.13 -4.44
CA LEU A 138 -7.48 -0.20 -4.98
C LEU A 138 -7.38 0.26 -6.44
N THR A 139 -8.47 0.14 -7.18
CA THR A 139 -8.58 0.61 -8.57
C THR A 139 -9.19 2.00 -8.70
N GLY A 140 -9.39 2.70 -7.60
CA GLY A 140 -9.88 4.08 -7.59
C GLY A 140 -11.40 4.20 -7.65
N VAL A 141 -12.13 3.11 -7.44
CA VAL A 141 -13.59 3.09 -7.38
C VAL A 141 -14.04 3.26 -5.93
N ARG A 142 -14.88 4.25 -5.68
CA ARG A 142 -15.44 4.47 -4.36
C ARG A 142 -16.56 3.46 -4.08
N SER A 143 -16.44 2.69 -3.00
CA SER A 143 -17.60 1.95 -2.47
C SER A 143 -18.63 2.91 -1.89
N PRO A 144 -19.95 2.70 -2.11
CA PRO A 144 -21.01 3.52 -1.52
C PRO A 144 -21.01 3.47 0.02
N ARG A 145 -20.45 2.43 0.63
CA ARG A 145 -20.32 2.29 2.08
C ARG A 145 -19.21 3.16 2.68
N VAL A 146 -18.25 3.62 1.88
CA VAL A 146 -17.14 4.48 2.33
C VAL A 146 -17.60 5.92 2.43
N ARG A 147 -17.47 6.54 3.61
CA ARG A 147 -17.97 7.90 3.87
C ARG A 147 -17.12 8.97 3.18
N GLU A 148 -15.80 8.92 3.41
CA GLU A 148 -14.83 9.82 2.77
C GLU A 148 -13.88 8.99 1.93
N TYR A 149 -13.61 9.46 0.71
CA TYR A 149 -12.72 8.78 -0.21
C TYR A 149 -11.93 9.79 -1.01
N ARG A 150 -10.62 9.72 -0.89
CA ARG A 150 -9.68 10.57 -1.63
C ARG A 150 -8.61 9.70 -2.26
N VAL A 151 -8.35 9.93 -3.53
CA VAL A 151 -7.34 9.18 -4.28
C VAL A 151 -6.33 10.15 -4.86
N ARG A 152 -5.06 9.84 -4.66
CA ARG A 152 -3.98 10.41 -5.45
C ARG A 152 -3.57 9.41 -6.50
N TRP A 153 -3.66 9.83 -7.74
CA TRP A 153 -3.34 8.97 -8.87
C TRP A 153 -1.86 9.01 -9.23
N GLY A 154 -1.33 7.88 -9.71
CA GLY A 154 -0.12 7.79 -10.53
C GLY A 154 -0.48 7.94 -12.01
N ALA A 155 0.34 7.40 -12.89
CA ALA A 155 0.10 7.47 -14.34
C ALA A 155 -1.18 6.72 -14.77
N SER A 156 -1.43 5.54 -14.18
CA SER A 156 -2.54 4.66 -14.56
C SER A 156 -3.31 4.04 -13.38
N LEU A 157 -2.75 4.10 -12.18
CA LEU A 157 -3.30 3.49 -10.98
C LEU A 157 -3.22 4.43 -9.78
N PRO A 158 -4.08 4.25 -8.75
CA PRO A 158 -3.95 4.94 -7.49
C PRO A 158 -2.56 4.79 -6.88
N ARG A 159 -1.99 5.89 -6.39
CA ARG A 159 -0.74 5.91 -5.62
C ARG A 159 -0.98 6.04 -4.13
N GLN A 160 -2.06 6.69 -3.76
CA GLN A 160 -2.48 6.81 -2.37
C GLN A 160 -3.99 6.84 -2.31
N ILE A 161 -4.51 6.14 -1.32
CA ILE A 161 -5.94 6.05 -1.02
C ILE A 161 -6.11 6.44 0.45
N ASP A 162 -6.97 7.41 0.70
CA ASP A 162 -7.42 7.81 2.03
C ASP A 162 -8.93 7.58 2.09
N ALA A 163 -9.40 6.80 3.05
CA ALA A 163 -10.80 6.41 3.16
C ALA A 163 -11.26 6.40 4.63
N THR A 164 -12.53 6.80 4.87
CA THR A 164 -13.21 6.57 6.14
C THR A 164 -14.17 5.41 5.95
N LEU A 165 -13.90 4.30 6.62
CA LEU A 165 -14.65 3.06 6.52
C LEU A 165 -16.03 3.18 7.19
N PRO A 166 -16.95 2.22 6.97
CA PRO A 166 -18.31 2.26 7.53
C PRO A 166 -18.36 2.36 9.06
N ASP A 167 -17.46 1.69 9.75
CA ASP A 167 -17.26 1.69 11.21
C ASP A 167 -16.62 2.99 11.74
N GLY A 168 -16.22 3.90 10.86
CA GLY A 168 -15.54 5.15 11.19
C GLY A 168 -14.01 5.04 11.25
N ALA A 169 -13.43 3.86 11.04
CA ALA A 169 -11.99 3.70 10.96
C ALA A 169 -11.43 4.45 9.74
N ARG A 170 -10.24 5.04 9.91
CA ARG A 170 -9.52 5.74 8.84
C ARG A 170 -8.47 4.82 8.25
N LEU A 171 -8.63 4.51 6.99
CA LEU A 171 -7.68 3.75 6.18
C LEU A 171 -6.84 4.72 5.35
N LYS A 172 -5.54 4.56 5.41
CA LYS A 172 -4.60 5.17 4.47
C LYS A 172 -3.74 4.08 3.87
N ALA A 173 -3.79 3.92 2.56
CA ALA A 173 -2.94 3.02 1.79
C ALA A 173 -2.04 3.84 0.85
N THR A 174 -0.74 3.56 0.88
CA THR A 174 0.25 4.12 -0.05
C THR A 174 0.80 2.99 -0.88
N VAL A 175 0.67 3.09 -2.19
CA VAL A 175 1.17 2.10 -3.14
C VAL A 175 2.66 2.35 -3.38
N GLU A 176 3.50 1.42 -2.92
CA GLU A 176 4.96 1.46 -3.12
C GLU A 176 5.31 0.94 -4.52
N ASP A 177 4.67 -0.15 -4.92
CA ASP A 177 4.82 -0.80 -6.22
C ASP A 177 3.51 -1.49 -6.60
N ALA A 178 3.13 -1.45 -7.89
CA ALA A 178 1.93 -2.11 -8.38
C ALA A 178 2.05 -2.53 -9.84
N GLN A 179 1.43 -3.66 -10.17
CA GLN A 179 1.29 -4.20 -11.52
C GLN A 179 -0.19 -4.48 -11.81
N ALA A 180 -0.65 -4.02 -12.97
CA ALA A 180 -2.00 -4.28 -13.48
C ALA A 180 -2.00 -4.27 -15.03
N PRO A 181 -2.40 -5.35 -15.70
CA PRO A 181 -2.74 -6.63 -15.10
C PRO A 181 -1.51 -7.29 -14.45
N ALA A 182 -1.72 -8.06 -13.37
CA ALA A 182 -0.65 -8.80 -12.72
C ALA A 182 -0.31 -10.04 -13.57
N THR A 183 0.89 -10.07 -14.12
CA THR A 183 1.32 -11.12 -15.06
C THR A 183 1.77 -12.42 -14.40
N THR A 184 2.02 -12.40 -13.09
CA THR A 184 2.64 -13.50 -12.34
C THR A 184 1.69 -14.26 -11.42
N LEU A 185 0.40 -13.88 -11.37
CA LEU A 185 -0.58 -14.50 -10.47
C LEU A 185 -1.27 -15.68 -11.17
N GLY A 186 -0.91 -16.90 -10.76
CA GLY A 186 -1.67 -18.10 -11.10
C GLY A 186 -2.91 -18.24 -10.21
N GLU A 187 -3.88 -19.04 -10.63
CA GLU A 187 -5.08 -19.35 -9.82
C GLU A 187 -4.75 -19.92 -8.44
N SER A 188 -3.65 -20.65 -8.31
CA SER A 188 -3.16 -21.20 -7.05
C SER A 188 -2.86 -20.13 -5.97
N ALA A 189 -2.64 -18.87 -6.37
CA ALA A 189 -2.46 -17.78 -5.41
C ALA A 189 -3.74 -17.49 -4.59
N PHE A 190 -4.90 -17.88 -5.11
CA PHE A 190 -6.22 -17.61 -4.52
C PHE A 190 -6.92 -18.89 -4.03
N THR A 191 -6.20 -19.98 -3.88
CA THR A 191 -6.70 -21.19 -3.26
C THR A 191 -6.46 -21.19 -1.75
N GLU A 192 -7.15 -22.08 -1.05
CA GLU A 192 -6.93 -22.28 0.37
C GLU A 192 -5.43 -22.48 0.67
N PRO A 193 -4.85 -21.68 1.58
CA PRO A 193 -3.43 -21.82 1.92
C PRO A 193 -3.14 -23.16 2.60
N ALA A 194 -1.97 -23.75 2.35
CA ALA A 194 -1.55 -24.97 3.01
C ALA A 194 -1.47 -24.76 4.54
N HIS A 195 -2.16 -25.61 5.31
CA HIS A 195 -2.28 -25.47 6.76
C HIS A 195 -2.29 -26.82 7.50
N ALA A 196 -1.76 -27.87 6.91
CA ALA A 196 -1.74 -29.21 7.53
C ALA A 196 -1.20 -29.16 8.97
N GLY A 197 -1.99 -29.64 9.93
CA GLY A 197 -1.63 -29.67 11.33
C GLY A 197 -1.69 -28.31 12.05
N TYR A 198 -2.35 -27.30 11.47
CA TYR A 198 -2.65 -26.03 12.14
C TYR A 198 -3.92 -26.17 12.99
N ARG A 199 -3.96 -25.46 14.10
CA ARG A 199 -5.18 -25.39 14.92
C ARG A 199 -6.18 -24.41 14.33
N SER A 200 -7.47 -24.77 14.34
CA SER A 200 -8.53 -23.84 14.00
C SER A 200 -8.70 -22.79 15.10
N VAL A 201 -8.97 -21.54 14.71
CA VAL A 201 -9.25 -20.42 15.62
C VAL A 201 -10.48 -19.67 15.15
N ASP A 202 -11.19 -19.02 16.10
CA ASP A 202 -12.27 -18.09 15.79
C ASP A 202 -11.74 -16.70 15.37
N ALA A 203 -12.66 -15.80 14.99
CA ALA A 203 -12.30 -14.47 14.49
C ALA A 203 -11.59 -13.61 15.54
N ASP A 204 -12.02 -13.67 16.80
CA ASP A 204 -11.44 -12.88 17.90
C ASP A 204 -10.03 -13.35 18.22
N GLN A 205 -9.83 -14.68 18.28
CA GLN A 205 -8.52 -15.28 18.43
C GLN A 205 -7.59 -14.92 17.26
N ALA A 206 -8.09 -15.02 16.03
CA ALA A 206 -7.35 -14.65 14.83
C ALA A 206 -6.94 -13.18 14.85
N ARG A 207 -7.85 -12.27 15.23
CA ARG A 207 -7.56 -10.85 15.39
C ARG A 207 -6.47 -10.60 16.43
N ALA A 208 -6.53 -11.26 17.57
CA ALA A 208 -5.53 -11.14 18.62
C ALA A 208 -4.13 -11.56 18.16
N LEU A 209 -4.02 -12.57 17.27
CA LEU A 209 -2.73 -13.07 16.78
C LEU A 209 -1.95 -12.03 15.95
N TRP A 210 -2.62 -11.16 15.20
CA TRP A 210 -1.92 -10.18 14.37
C TRP A 210 -1.92 -8.75 14.93
N SER A 211 -2.88 -8.40 15.82
CA SER A 211 -2.98 -7.06 16.39
C SER A 211 -2.13 -6.86 17.65
N ALA A 212 -1.72 -7.92 18.33
CA ALA A 212 -1.03 -7.90 19.63
C ALA A 212 0.45 -7.44 19.60
N ARG A 213 0.93 -6.85 18.50
CA ARG A 213 2.36 -6.43 18.38
C ARG A 213 2.53 -5.05 17.75
#